data_bfc5ff6aa6fb81ee8b7f667c7e41c71f
#
_entry.id   bfc5ff6aa6fb81ee8b7f667c7e41c71f
#
_cell.length_a   1.000
_cell.length_b   1.000
_cell.length_c   1.000
_cell.angle_alpha   90.00
_cell.angle_beta   90.00
_cell.angle_gamma   90.00
#
_symmetry.space_group_name_H-M   'P 1'
#
loop_
_entity.id
_entity.type
_entity.pdbx_description
1 polymer ?
#
loop_
_entity_poly.entity_id
_entity_poly.type
_entity_poly.pdbx_seq_one_letter_code
_entity_poly.pdbx_strand_id
1 'polypeptide(L)'
;KIAEYLELPLARARVSRFSDGEIFTEIKENVRGVDVYVIQSTCTPVNDNLMELLVMVDALKRASAGSIAAVIPYYGYARQDRKVAPRTPITAKLVADLLTGSGIDRVVSMDLHAGQIQGFFNVPFDHLYALPVFLEHLRPRFSTTPVFVSPDAGGVERTRAYAKRLEADLAIIDKRREEKNVSEVMNIIGDVEGRECVILDDMIDTAGTITNAARALKDKGAKRVLAAATHPVLSGPALERILNSPLEEVIVTDTIPLRDEVVASGRFRVLSVAGLLGEAIKRIHHSDSVSSLFA
;
A
#
# COMPACT_ATOMS: atom_id res chain seq x y z
N LYS A 1 -15.92 -4.10 6.89
CA LYS A 1 -15.06 -5.28 6.75
C LYS A 1 -14.15 -5.49 7.98
N ILE A 2 -13.25 -4.53 8.37
CA ILE A 2 -12.39 -4.72 9.57
C ILE A 2 -13.26 -4.87 10.82
N ALA A 3 -14.24 -3.99 11.03
CA ALA A 3 -15.19 -4.06 12.15
C ALA A 3 -16.02 -5.37 12.14
N GLU A 4 -16.41 -5.84 10.94
CA GLU A 4 -17.08 -7.14 10.77
C GLU A 4 -16.17 -8.31 11.18
N TYR A 5 -14.89 -8.27 10.77
CA TYR A 5 -13.90 -9.28 11.17
C TYR A 5 -13.72 -9.33 12.69
N LEU A 6 -13.72 -8.15 13.34
CA LEU A 6 -13.57 -8.01 14.78
C LEU A 6 -14.88 -8.30 15.57
N GLU A 7 -16.00 -8.49 14.86
CA GLU A 7 -17.35 -8.62 15.44
C GLU A 7 -17.71 -7.44 16.35
N LEU A 8 -17.21 -6.25 16.02
CA LEU A 8 -17.44 -5.01 16.76
C LEU A 8 -18.14 -3.97 15.90
N PRO A 9 -19.09 -3.19 16.47
CA PRO A 9 -19.65 -2.06 15.77
C PRO A 9 -18.60 -0.94 15.62
N LEU A 10 -18.75 -0.12 14.57
CA LEU A 10 -17.98 1.12 14.49
C LEU A 10 -18.44 2.10 15.58
N ALA A 11 -17.48 2.81 16.18
CA ALA A 11 -17.77 3.88 17.11
C ALA A 11 -18.61 4.99 16.43
N ARG A 12 -19.54 5.56 17.18
CA ARG A 12 -20.38 6.65 16.66
C ARG A 12 -19.58 7.94 16.63
N ALA A 13 -19.25 8.37 15.43
CA ALA A 13 -18.58 9.64 15.17
C ALA A 13 -19.26 10.36 13.98
N ARG A 14 -19.12 11.65 13.94
CA ARG A 14 -19.50 12.48 12.79
C ARG A 14 -18.24 13.13 12.24
N VAL A 15 -17.99 12.93 10.96
CA VAL A 15 -16.99 13.67 10.19
C VAL A 15 -17.72 14.46 9.13
N SER A 16 -17.48 15.75 9.05
CA SER A 16 -18.12 16.65 8.09
C SER A 16 -17.19 17.80 7.75
N ARG A 17 -17.63 18.70 6.86
CA ARG A 17 -16.88 19.88 6.49
C ARG A 17 -17.73 21.11 6.72
N PHE A 18 -17.09 22.21 7.12
CA PHE A 18 -17.68 23.54 7.05
C PHE A 18 -17.76 24.01 5.60
N SER A 19 -18.48 25.09 5.35
CA SER A 19 -18.69 25.62 4.01
C SER A 19 -17.41 26.10 3.32
N ASP A 20 -16.38 26.45 4.10
CA ASP A 20 -15.04 26.83 3.64
C ASP A 20 -14.12 25.64 3.40
N GLY A 21 -14.57 24.40 3.72
CA GLY A 21 -13.85 23.16 3.52
C GLY A 21 -13.09 22.65 4.75
N GLU A 22 -13.07 23.39 5.87
CA GLU A 22 -12.45 22.91 7.11
C GLU A 22 -13.15 21.65 7.62
N ILE A 23 -12.36 20.72 8.17
CA ILE A 23 -12.86 19.43 8.65
C ILE A 23 -13.38 19.60 10.08
N PHE A 24 -14.55 19.05 10.32
CA PHE A 24 -15.20 18.98 11.62
C PHE A 24 -15.38 17.53 12.03
N THR A 25 -14.94 17.18 13.25
CA THR A 25 -15.12 15.84 13.83
C THR A 25 -15.79 15.95 15.21
N GLU A 26 -16.76 15.07 15.44
CA GLU A 26 -17.46 14.92 16.72
C GLU A 26 -17.52 13.43 17.10
N ILE A 27 -16.93 13.10 18.24
CA ILE A 27 -17.05 11.76 18.83
C ILE A 27 -18.34 11.70 19.65
N LYS A 28 -19.26 10.80 19.30
CA LYS A 28 -20.63 10.75 19.87
C LYS A 28 -20.84 9.71 20.96
N GLU A 29 -19.75 9.17 21.50
CA GLU A 29 -19.79 8.23 22.60
C GLU A 29 -18.62 8.43 23.55
N ASN A 30 -18.75 7.85 24.74
CA ASN A 30 -17.70 7.97 25.75
C ASN A 30 -16.52 7.05 25.40
N VAL A 31 -15.37 7.67 25.14
CA VAL A 31 -14.11 6.97 24.83
C VAL A 31 -13.08 7.09 25.97
N ARG A 32 -13.46 7.64 27.13
CA ARG A 32 -12.54 7.86 28.24
C ARG A 32 -11.94 6.54 28.72
N GLY A 33 -10.60 6.47 28.70
CA GLY A 33 -9.85 5.28 29.11
C GLY A 33 -9.97 4.08 28.18
N VAL A 34 -10.56 4.25 26.99
CA VAL A 34 -10.75 3.18 25.99
C VAL A 34 -9.62 3.21 24.97
N ASP A 35 -9.14 2.02 24.53
CA ASP A 35 -8.22 1.90 23.40
C ASP A 35 -8.98 2.14 22.09
N VAL A 36 -8.56 3.14 21.34
CA VAL A 36 -9.23 3.55 20.09
C VAL A 36 -8.33 3.31 18.89
N TYR A 37 -8.87 2.64 17.89
CA TYR A 37 -8.21 2.40 16.59
C TYR A 37 -8.87 3.27 15.53
N VAL A 38 -8.14 4.27 15.02
CA VAL A 38 -8.60 5.16 13.96
C VAL A 38 -8.12 4.59 12.62
N ILE A 39 -9.05 4.15 11.78
CA ILE A 39 -8.74 3.54 10.49
C ILE A 39 -8.93 4.58 9.40
N GLN A 40 -7.83 5.03 8.80
CA GLN A 40 -7.85 6.06 7.76
C GLN A 40 -6.66 5.90 6.80
N SER A 41 -6.92 5.57 5.53
CA SER A 41 -5.90 5.67 4.48
C SER A 41 -5.64 7.14 4.12
N THR A 42 -4.37 7.52 4.05
CA THR A 42 -3.99 8.88 3.62
C THR A 42 -3.75 8.95 2.11
N CYS A 43 -4.67 8.35 1.34
CA CYS A 43 -4.74 8.38 -0.13
C CYS A 43 -5.41 9.67 -0.65
N THR A 44 -5.61 9.75 -1.95
CA THR A 44 -6.31 10.88 -2.58
C THR A 44 -7.77 10.99 -2.10
N PRO A 45 -8.21 12.20 -1.67
CA PRO A 45 -7.48 13.47 -1.57
C PRO A 45 -6.55 13.50 -0.34
N VAL A 46 -5.22 13.45 -0.60
CA VAL A 46 -4.20 13.13 0.42
C VAL A 46 -4.20 14.10 1.59
N ASN A 47 -4.23 15.41 1.30
CA ASN A 47 -4.18 16.42 2.35
C ASN A 47 -5.43 16.42 3.22
N ASP A 48 -6.59 16.19 2.62
CA ASP A 48 -7.86 16.12 3.31
C ASP A 48 -7.92 14.91 4.24
N ASN A 49 -7.54 13.73 3.73
CA ASN A 49 -7.53 12.49 4.51
C ASN A 49 -6.51 12.54 5.65
N LEU A 50 -5.36 13.18 5.43
CA LEU A 50 -4.37 13.39 6.49
C LEU A 50 -4.91 14.35 7.56
N MET A 51 -5.49 15.48 7.15
CA MET A 51 -6.06 16.44 8.10
C MET A 51 -7.24 15.86 8.88
N GLU A 52 -8.09 15.07 8.22
CA GLU A 52 -9.20 14.36 8.86
C GLU A 52 -8.71 13.42 9.96
N LEU A 53 -7.64 12.65 9.68
CA LEU A 53 -7.01 11.80 10.68
C LEU A 53 -6.48 12.61 11.87
N LEU A 54 -5.78 13.72 11.62
CA LEU A 54 -5.21 14.59 12.67
C LEU A 54 -6.31 15.19 13.55
N VAL A 55 -7.38 15.71 12.96
CA VAL A 55 -8.50 16.31 13.70
C VAL A 55 -9.25 15.26 14.52
N MET A 56 -9.41 14.04 13.98
CA MET A 56 -10.02 12.93 14.71
C MET A 56 -9.18 12.51 15.91
N VAL A 57 -7.86 12.40 15.75
CA VAL A 57 -6.93 12.08 16.84
C VAL A 57 -6.97 13.16 17.95
N ASP A 58 -7.00 14.45 17.59
CA ASP A 58 -7.10 15.54 18.58
C ASP A 58 -8.43 15.47 19.35
N ALA A 59 -9.54 15.18 18.67
CA ALA A 59 -10.84 15.01 19.32
C ALA A 59 -10.83 13.85 20.31
N LEU A 60 -10.25 12.70 19.97
CA LEU A 60 -10.12 11.53 20.85
C LEU A 60 -9.22 11.81 22.04
N LYS A 61 -8.09 12.49 21.84
CA LYS A 61 -7.17 12.91 22.89
C LYS A 61 -7.87 13.83 23.91
N ARG A 62 -8.61 14.84 23.42
CA ARG A 62 -9.42 15.73 24.28
C ARG A 62 -10.57 15.02 24.97
N ALA A 63 -11.10 13.94 24.39
CA ALA A 63 -12.10 13.09 25.02
C ALA A 63 -11.50 12.09 26.03
N SER A 64 -10.18 12.15 26.28
CA SER A 64 -9.43 11.30 27.23
C SER A 64 -9.47 9.82 26.85
N ALA A 65 -9.33 9.48 25.57
CA ALA A 65 -9.09 8.09 25.15
C ALA A 65 -7.88 7.52 25.93
N GLY A 66 -7.90 6.23 26.21
CA GLY A 66 -6.85 5.54 26.95
C GLY A 66 -5.58 5.38 26.12
N SER A 67 -5.76 4.96 24.87
CA SER A 67 -4.72 4.96 23.83
C SER A 67 -5.34 5.22 22.45
N ILE A 68 -4.55 5.72 21.51
CA ILE A 68 -4.98 6.02 20.15
C ILE A 68 -4.01 5.38 19.16
N ALA A 69 -4.44 4.34 18.46
CA ALA A 69 -3.70 3.70 17.39
C ALA A 69 -4.18 4.22 16.02
N ALA A 70 -3.27 4.79 15.22
CA ALA A 70 -3.55 5.18 13.85
C ALA A 70 -3.31 3.99 12.92
N VAL A 71 -4.38 3.41 12.39
CA VAL A 71 -4.34 2.34 11.39
C VAL A 71 -4.44 2.95 10.01
N ILE A 72 -3.32 3.03 9.32
CA ILE A 72 -3.16 3.74 8.04
C ILE A 72 -2.83 2.70 6.95
N PRO A 73 -3.84 2.07 6.30
CA PRO A 73 -3.59 1.04 5.29
C PRO A 73 -2.67 1.51 4.17
N TYR A 74 -2.84 2.75 3.71
CA TYR A 74 -1.92 3.42 2.80
C TYR A 74 -1.35 4.69 3.44
N TYR A 75 -0.02 4.73 3.63
CA TYR A 75 0.70 5.88 4.15
C TYR A 75 1.06 6.84 3.02
N GLY A 76 0.35 7.92 2.90
CA GLY A 76 0.62 8.98 1.91
C GLY A 76 1.97 9.67 2.17
N TYR A 77 2.53 10.29 1.13
CA TYR A 77 3.86 10.90 1.15
C TYR A 77 5.04 9.93 1.36
N ALA A 78 4.82 8.63 1.45
CA ALA A 78 5.86 7.61 1.65
C ALA A 78 6.99 7.67 0.62
N ARG A 79 6.72 8.13 -0.60
CA ARG A 79 7.73 8.28 -1.68
C ARG A 79 8.73 9.42 -1.45
N GLN A 80 8.47 10.28 -0.47
CA GLN A 80 9.35 11.40 -0.09
C GLN A 80 10.06 11.07 1.24
N ASP A 81 10.71 9.89 1.28
CA ASP A 81 11.41 9.33 2.44
C ASP A 81 12.85 9.84 2.60
N ARG A 82 13.39 10.48 1.57
CA ARG A 82 14.75 11.02 1.51
C ARG A 82 14.84 12.24 0.63
N LYS A 83 15.90 13.01 0.77
CA LYS A 83 16.21 14.11 -0.15
C LYS A 83 16.69 13.55 -1.48
N VAL A 84 15.95 13.81 -2.55
CA VAL A 84 16.30 13.41 -3.92
C VAL A 84 17.10 14.49 -4.65
N ALA A 85 17.12 15.72 -4.12
CA ALA A 85 17.88 16.86 -4.63
C ALA A 85 18.17 17.84 -3.48
N PRO A 86 19.12 18.79 -3.66
CA PRO A 86 19.32 19.86 -2.71
C PRO A 86 18.03 20.65 -2.46
N ARG A 87 17.76 21.02 -1.18
CA ARG A 87 16.62 21.83 -0.75
C ARG A 87 15.23 21.18 -0.95
N THR A 88 15.16 19.83 -1.11
CA THR A 88 13.90 19.10 -1.12
C THR A 88 13.54 18.63 0.31
N PRO A 89 12.25 18.51 0.62
CA PRO A 89 11.81 18.01 1.92
C PRO A 89 12.00 16.49 2.07
N ILE A 90 11.82 16.02 3.31
CA ILE A 90 11.55 14.62 3.63
C ILE A 90 10.13 14.58 4.18
N THR A 91 9.13 14.60 3.29
CA THR A 91 7.72 14.79 3.69
C THR A 91 7.16 13.61 4.45
N ALA A 92 7.68 12.40 4.21
CA ALA A 92 7.33 11.22 5.01
C ALA A 92 7.67 11.43 6.50
N LYS A 93 8.80 12.11 6.81
CA LYS A 93 9.17 12.47 8.19
C LYS A 93 8.26 13.57 8.74
N LEU A 94 7.95 14.60 7.95
CA LEU A 94 7.02 15.66 8.37
C LEU A 94 5.65 15.07 8.77
N VAL A 95 5.10 14.16 7.96
CA VAL A 95 3.83 13.50 8.28
C VAL A 95 3.94 12.66 9.56
N ALA A 96 5.06 11.95 9.77
CA ALA A 96 5.30 11.21 11.01
C ALA A 96 5.32 12.13 12.24
N ASP A 97 5.95 13.31 12.12
CA ASP A 97 5.99 14.29 13.20
C ASP A 97 4.60 14.89 13.51
N LEU A 98 3.81 15.19 12.47
CA LEU A 98 2.44 15.69 12.63
C LEU A 98 1.55 14.66 13.34
N LEU A 99 1.61 13.41 12.93
CA LEU A 99 0.85 12.31 13.54
C LEU A 99 1.29 12.09 15.00
N THR A 100 2.59 12.01 15.26
CA THR A 100 3.11 11.88 16.64
C THR A 100 2.72 13.08 17.50
N GLY A 101 2.86 14.30 16.98
CA GLY A 101 2.50 15.54 17.66
C GLY A 101 1.00 15.66 17.96
N SER A 102 0.12 15.09 17.14
CA SER A 102 -1.33 15.04 17.39
C SER A 102 -1.68 14.18 18.60
N GLY A 103 -0.83 13.21 18.96
CA GLY A 103 -0.97 12.42 20.18
C GLY A 103 -1.41 10.99 19.95
N ILE A 104 -1.03 10.39 18.83
CA ILE A 104 -1.14 8.94 18.63
C ILE A 104 -0.13 8.20 19.50
N ASP A 105 -0.50 7.01 19.95
CA ASP A 105 0.35 6.12 20.76
C ASP A 105 0.98 5.01 19.93
N ARG A 106 0.44 4.72 18.74
CA ARG A 106 0.90 3.65 17.85
C ARG A 106 0.49 3.91 16.41
N VAL A 107 1.26 3.39 15.48
CA VAL A 107 0.91 3.34 14.05
C VAL A 107 0.86 1.89 13.58
N VAL A 108 -0.13 1.58 12.76
CA VAL A 108 -0.20 0.33 11.98
C VAL A 108 -0.32 0.71 10.51
N SER A 109 0.58 0.24 9.66
CA SER A 109 0.51 0.52 8.23
C SER A 109 0.97 -0.68 7.41
N MET A 110 0.66 -0.66 6.11
CA MET A 110 0.92 -1.80 5.23
C MET A 110 1.87 -1.41 4.11
N ASP A 111 2.80 -2.33 3.77
CA ASP A 111 3.72 -2.24 2.63
C ASP A 111 4.26 -0.82 2.38
N LEU A 112 4.94 -0.26 3.36
CA LEU A 112 5.60 1.05 3.21
C LEU A 112 6.51 1.06 1.97
N HIS A 113 6.50 2.17 1.24
CA HIS A 113 7.38 2.38 0.09
C HIS A 113 8.86 2.16 0.45
N ALA A 114 9.23 2.58 1.65
CA ALA A 114 10.56 2.37 2.22
C ALA A 114 10.42 1.95 3.68
N GLY A 115 10.94 0.77 4.03
CA GLY A 115 10.79 0.19 5.37
C GLY A 115 11.37 1.07 6.49
N GLN A 116 12.38 1.90 6.19
CA GLN A 116 12.99 2.83 7.14
C GLN A 116 12.04 3.94 7.62
N ILE A 117 10.89 4.18 6.96
CA ILE A 117 9.88 5.17 7.39
C ILE A 117 9.38 4.87 8.81
N GLN A 118 9.30 3.59 9.20
CA GLN A 118 8.96 3.21 10.58
C GLN A 118 9.89 3.85 11.61
N GLY A 119 11.16 4.10 11.27
CA GLY A 119 12.13 4.79 12.13
C GLY A 119 11.93 6.31 12.21
N PHE A 120 11.00 6.90 11.47
CA PHE A 120 10.64 8.32 11.58
C PHE A 120 9.69 8.61 12.74
N PHE A 121 9.09 7.55 13.29
CA PHE A 121 8.15 7.65 14.41
C PHE A 121 8.86 7.41 15.74
N ASN A 122 8.47 8.16 16.76
CA ASN A 122 8.90 7.96 18.15
C ASN A 122 7.87 7.17 18.98
N VAL A 123 6.88 6.60 18.30
CA VAL A 123 5.88 5.67 18.86
C VAL A 123 6.04 4.32 18.20
N PRO A 124 5.55 3.22 18.80
CA PRO A 124 5.56 1.90 18.18
C PRO A 124 4.91 1.92 16.79
N PHE A 125 5.55 1.23 15.85
CA PHE A 125 5.09 1.12 14.46
C PHE A 125 5.02 -0.35 14.04
N ASP A 126 3.81 -0.84 13.73
CA ASP A 126 3.60 -2.17 13.19
C ASP A 126 3.51 -2.10 11.67
N HIS A 127 4.58 -2.53 11.01
CA HIS A 127 4.65 -2.62 9.56
C HIS A 127 4.14 -3.98 9.09
N LEU A 128 2.95 -3.99 8.48
CA LEU A 128 2.32 -5.18 7.93
C LEU A 128 2.70 -5.38 6.45
N TYR A 129 2.58 -6.62 5.98
CA TYR A 129 2.84 -6.98 4.59
C TYR A 129 1.61 -7.67 3.99
N ALA A 130 1.17 -7.26 2.80
CA ALA A 130 0.06 -7.89 2.09
C ALA A 130 0.45 -9.25 1.47
N LEU A 131 1.72 -9.64 1.58
CA LEU A 131 2.27 -10.90 1.07
C LEU A 131 1.35 -12.11 1.31
N PRO A 132 0.86 -12.42 2.53
CA PRO A 132 0.00 -13.59 2.75
C PRO A 132 -1.28 -13.56 1.91
N VAL A 133 -1.91 -12.38 1.79
CA VAL A 133 -3.14 -12.18 1.00
C VAL A 133 -2.90 -12.44 -0.48
N PHE A 134 -1.79 -11.95 -1.02
CA PHE A 134 -1.41 -12.21 -2.41
C PHE A 134 -1.04 -13.68 -2.64
N LEU A 135 -0.30 -14.30 -1.72
CA LEU A 135 0.10 -15.71 -1.86
C LEU A 135 -1.09 -16.66 -1.89
N GLU A 136 -2.07 -16.44 -1.01
CA GLU A 136 -3.31 -17.20 -0.99
C GLU A 136 -4.04 -17.13 -2.33
N HIS A 137 -4.08 -15.95 -2.93
CA HIS A 137 -4.72 -15.73 -4.24
C HIS A 137 -3.90 -16.26 -5.40
N LEU A 138 -2.58 -16.11 -5.39
CA LEU A 138 -1.72 -16.45 -6.52
C LEU A 138 -1.40 -17.93 -6.60
N ARG A 139 -1.21 -18.62 -5.46
CA ARG A 139 -0.81 -20.03 -5.41
C ARG A 139 -1.66 -20.96 -6.28
N PRO A 140 -3.01 -20.92 -6.25
CA PRO A 140 -3.84 -21.82 -7.04
C PRO A 140 -3.95 -21.46 -8.55
N ARG A 141 -3.39 -20.32 -8.97
CA ARG A 141 -3.62 -19.77 -10.31
C ARG A 141 -2.64 -20.25 -11.36
N PHE A 142 -1.53 -20.82 -10.95
CA PHE A 142 -0.46 -21.24 -11.84
C PHE A 142 -0.35 -22.76 -11.87
N SER A 143 -0.40 -23.33 -13.07
CA SER A 143 -0.15 -24.77 -13.29
C SER A 143 1.34 -25.10 -13.33
N THR A 144 2.17 -24.11 -13.63
CA THR A 144 3.63 -24.17 -13.62
C THR A 144 4.14 -23.00 -12.79
N THR A 145 5.29 -23.15 -12.17
CA THR A 145 5.92 -22.10 -11.36
C THR A 145 6.08 -20.79 -12.15
N PRO A 146 5.49 -19.68 -11.72
CA PRO A 146 5.60 -18.40 -12.41
C PRO A 146 6.99 -17.79 -12.21
N VAL A 147 7.28 -16.70 -12.93
CA VAL A 147 8.43 -15.81 -12.66
C VAL A 147 7.92 -14.55 -11.99
N PHE A 148 8.39 -14.26 -10.79
CA PHE A 148 8.12 -12.97 -10.17
C PHE A 148 9.12 -11.93 -10.65
N VAL A 149 8.61 -10.78 -11.08
CA VAL A 149 9.41 -9.74 -11.74
C VAL A 149 9.42 -8.47 -10.91
N SER A 150 10.62 -8.03 -10.52
CA SER A 150 10.81 -6.70 -9.96
C SER A 150 10.89 -5.67 -11.09
N PRO A 151 10.04 -4.63 -11.09
CA PRO A 151 10.05 -3.62 -12.16
C PRO A 151 11.25 -2.66 -12.09
N ASP A 152 12.02 -2.71 -11.00
CA ASP A 152 13.25 -1.94 -10.80
C ASP A 152 14.12 -2.55 -9.68
N ALA A 153 15.28 -1.97 -9.41
CA ALA A 153 16.21 -2.44 -8.39
C ALA A 153 15.65 -2.28 -6.95
N GLY A 154 14.77 -1.32 -6.70
CA GLY A 154 14.21 -1.05 -5.37
C GLY A 154 13.23 -2.12 -4.91
N GLY A 155 12.50 -2.76 -5.82
CA GLY A 155 11.50 -3.79 -5.52
C GLY A 155 12.06 -5.20 -5.37
N VAL A 156 13.37 -5.42 -5.55
CA VAL A 156 13.98 -6.77 -5.60
C VAL A 156 13.79 -7.55 -4.31
N GLU A 157 13.96 -6.92 -3.17
CA GLU A 157 13.81 -7.60 -1.87
C GLU A 157 12.37 -8.09 -1.66
N ARG A 158 11.39 -7.24 -1.96
CA ARG A 158 9.97 -7.59 -1.93
C ARG A 158 9.70 -8.77 -2.87
N THR A 159 10.10 -8.66 -4.12
CA THR A 159 9.87 -9.69 -5.14
C THR A 159 10.50 -11.02 -4.75
N ARG A 160 11.69 -10.99 -4.15
CA ARG A 160 12.38 -12.20 -3.63
C ARG A 160 11.58 -12.87 -2.50
N ALA A 161 10.91 -12.10 -1.64
CA ALA A 161 10.08 -12.67 -0.58
C ALA A 161 8.91 -13.48 -1.15
N TYR A 162 8.26 -13.01 -2.23
CA TYR A 162 7.21 -13.76 -2.93
C TYR A 162 7.77 -14.99 -3.63
N ALA A 163 8.85 -14.84 -4.39
CA ALA A 163 9.47 -15.93 -5.12
C ALA A 163 9.88 -17.08 -4.17
N LYS A 164 10.51 -16.76 -3.03
CA LYS A 164 10.89 -17.74 -2.03
C LYS A 164 9.69 -18.53 -1.45
N ARG A 165 8.58 -17.86 -1.19
CA ARG A 165 7.38 -18.47 -0.58
C ARG A 165 6.61 -19.38 -1.54
N LEU A 166 6.74 -19.18 -2.84
CA LEU A 166 6.12 -19.99 -3.89
C LEU A 166 7.12 -20.88 -4.63
N GLU A 167 8.36 -20.95 -4.16
CA GLU A 167 9.46 -21.68 -4.82
C GLU A 167 9.60 -21.33 -6.30
N ALA A 168 9.42 -20.03 -6.59
CA ALA A 168 9.35 -19.46 -7.92
C ALA A 168 10.65 -18.74 -8.31
N ASP A 169 10.84 -18.56 -9.61
CA ASP A 169 11.97 -17.81 -10.15
C ASP A 169 11.77 -16.30 -9.99
N LEU A 170 12.90 -15.58 -10.01
CA LEU A 170 12.97 -14.12 -9.92
C LEU A 170 13.58 -13.55 -11.18
N ALA A 171 12.95 -12.53 -11.75
CA ALA A 171 13.56 -11.67 -12.76
C ALA A 171 13.55 -10.21 -12.30
N ILE A 172 14.48 -9.42 -12.84
CA ILE A 172 14.64 -8.00 -12.50
C ILE A 172 14.69 -7.21 -13.80
N ILE A 173 13.97 -6.09 -13.86
CA ILE A 173 14.07 -5.14 -14.96
C ILE A 173 15.08 -4.04 -14.55
N ASP A 174 16.23 -4.05 -15.20
CA ASP A 174 17.25 -3.02 -15.06
C ASP A 174 17.01 -1.93 -16.10
N LYS A 175 16.69 -0.72 -15.63
CA LYS A 175 16.43 0.45 -16.47
C LYS A 175 17.73 1.23 -16.63
N ARG A 176 18.30 1.23 -17.82
CA ARG A 176 19.47 2.06 -18.14
C ARG A 176 19.07 3.20 -19.08
N ARG A 177 19.40 4.40 -18.68
CA ARG A 177 19.39 5.57 -19.57
C ARG A 177 20.81 5.75 -20.08
N GLU A 178 21.06 5.38 -21.32
CA GLU A 178 22.38 5.52 -21.93
C GLU A 178 22.72 6.98 -22.21
N GLU A 179 21.72 7.83 -22.57
CA GLU A 179 21.91 9.29 -22.80
C GLU A 179 20.60 10.08 -22.55
N LYS A 180 20.69 11.41 -22.35
CA LYS A 180 19.52 12.31 -22.36
C LYS A 180 18.89 12.30 -23.75
N ASN A 181 17.62 11.92 -23.86
CA ASN A 181 16.80 11.83 -25.08
C ASN A 181 16.87 10.50 -25.87
N VAL A 182 17.47 9.45 -25.34
CA VAL A 182 17.39 8.10 -25.93
C VAL A 182 16.27 7.31 -25.20
N SER A 183 15.57 6.45 -25.96
CA SER A 183 14.56 5.56 -25.41
C SER A 183 15.16 4.70 -24.29
N GLU A 184 14.44 4.58 -23.19
CA GLU A 184 14.84 3.81 -22.00
C GLU A 184 15.02 2.33 -22.39
N VAL A 185 16.25 1.83 -22.36
CA VAL A 185 16.55 0.42 -22.63
C VAL A 185 16.25 -0.37 -21.35
N MET A 186 15.33 -1.33 -21.47
CA MET A 186 14.99 -2.24 -20.38
C MET A 186 15.75 -3.56 -20.58
N ASN A 187 16.72 -3.82 -19.71
CA ASN A 187 17.42 -5.09 -19.67
C ASN A 187 16.74 -6.01 -18.65
N ILE A 188 16.35 -7.21 -19.07
CA ILE A 188 15.73 -8.20 -18.20
C ILE A 188 16.82 -9.19 -17.75
N ILE A 189 17.02 -9.28 -16.44
CA ILE A 189 17.91 -10.25 -15.80
C ILE A 189 17.04 -11.38 -15.25
N GLY A 190 17.20 -12.56 -15.78
CA GLY A 190 16.37 -13.75 -15.50
C GLY A 190 15.73 -14.32 -16.76
N ASP A 191 15.27 -15.56 -16.69
CA ASP A 191 14.63 -16.25 -17.80
C ASP A 191 13.11 -16.07 -17.74
N VAL A 192 12.53 -15.48 -18.79
CA VAL A 192 11.10 -15.18 -18.89
C VAL A 192 10.45 -15.75 -20.15
N GLU A 193 11.25 -16.34 -21.07
CA GLU A 193 10.76 -16.85 -22.34
C GLU A 193 9.80 -18.06 -22.12
N GLY A 194 8.62 -17.98 -22.72
CA GLY A 194 7.58 -18.99 -22.56
C GLY A 194 6.94 -19.10 -21.17
N ARG A 195 7.33 -18.21 -20.23
CA ARG A 195 6.91 -18.26 -18.83
C ARG A 195 5.72 -17.33 -18.54
N GLU A 196 4.99 -17.65 -17.48
CA GLU A 196 4.00 -16.75 -16.88
C GLU A 196 4.71 -15.83 -15.89
N CYS A 197 4.57 -14.50 -16.06
CA CYS A 197 5.26 -13.48 -15.28
C CYS A 197 4.28 -12.69 -14.42
N VAL A 198 4.69 -12.39 -13.17
CA VAL A 198 3.95 -11.52 -12.25
C VAL A 198 4.85 -10.37 -11.84
N ILE A 199 4.54 -9.17 -12.32
CA ILE A 199 5.24 -7.94 -11.91
C ILE A 199 4.75 -7.56 -10.51
N LEU A 200 5.68 -7.35 -9.56
CA LEU A 200 5.37 -6.99 -8.18
C LEU A 200 5.88 -5.59 -7.84
N ASP A 201 5.00 -4.77 -7.28
CA ASP A 201 5.36 -3.45 -6.75
C ASP A 201 4.64 -3.18 -5.42
N ASP A 202 5.02 -2.12 -4.68
CA ASP A 202 4.25 -1.66 -3.52
C ASP A 202 3.00 -0.89 -3.97
N MET A 203 3.13 -0.08 -5.01
CA MET A 203 2.04 0.75 -5.50
C MET A 203 2.04 0.90 -7.01
N ILE A 204 0.85 1.11 -7.56
CA ILE A 204 0.65 1.53 -8.94
C ILE A 204 0.13 2.96 -8.91
N ASP A 205 0.97 3.92 -9.30
CA ASP A 205 0.58 5.33 -9.41
C ASP A 205 0.12 5.64 -10.84
N THR A 206 0.97 6.15 -11.70
CA THR A 206 0.63 6.47 -13.10
C THR A 206 0.70 5.29 -14.06
N ALA A 207 1.02 4.11 -13.56
CA ALA A 207 1.18 2.84 -14.27
C ALA A 207 2.27 2.80 -15.37
N GLY A 208 3.07 3.84 -15.54
CA GLY A 208 4.13 3.86 -16.56
C GLY A 208 5.14 2.74 -16.37
N THR A 209 5.62 2.54 -15.15
CA THR A 209 6.61 1.51 -14.82
C THR A 209 6.12 0.10 -15.16
N ILE A 210 4.94 -0.28 -14.66
CA ILE A 210 4.43 -1.65 -14.84
C ILE A 210 4.02 -1.94 -16.29
N THR A 211 3.48 -0.95 -17.02
CA THR A 211 3.07 -1.15 -18.41
C THR A 211 4.26 -1.24 -19.36
N ASN A 212 5.33 -0.48 -19.11
CA ASN A 212 6.58 -0.60 -19.84
C ASN A 212 7.28 -1.93 -19.53
N ALA A 213 7.30 -2.34 -18.24
CA ALA A 213 7.79 -3.64 -17.82
C ALA A 213 7.04 -4.78 -18.53
N ALA A 214 5.72 -4.70 -18.61
CA ALA A 214 4.90 -5.71 -19.26
C ALA A 214 5.20 -5.82 -20.78
N ARG A 215 5.43 -4.69 -21.46
CA ARG A 215 5.84 -4.70 -22.88
C ARG A 215 7.20 -5.37 -23.03
N ALA A 216 8.20 -4.98 -22.24
CA ALA A 216 9.53 -5.57 -22.31
C ALA A 216 9.52 -7.09 -22.05
N LEU A 217 8.69 -7.57 -21.12
CA LEU A 217 8.51 -9.00 -20.86
C LEU A 217 7.88 -9.72 -22.07
N LYS A 218 6.85 -9.14 -22.68
CA LYS A 218 6.23 -9.72 -23.89
C LYS A 218 7.20 -9.73 -25.06
N ASP A 219 7.98 -8.69 -25.24
CA ASP A 219 9.02 -8.60 -26.29
C ASP A 219 10.11 -9.67 -26.08
N LYS A 220 10.35 -10.10 -24.84
CA LYS A 220 11.25 -11.20 -24.46
C LYS A 220 10.58 -12.58 -24.46
N GLY A 221 9.37 -12.70 -25.00
CA GLY A 221 8.70 -13.99 -25.18
C GLY A 221 7.92 -14.49 -23.97
N ALA A 222 7.63 -13.64 -22.96
CA ALA A 222 6.78 -14.05 -21.84
C ALA A 222 5.38 -14.47 -22.36
N LYS A 223 4.93 -15.65 -21.93
CA LYS A 223 3.63 -16.23 -22.33
C LYS A 223 2.47 -15.38 -21.82
N ARG A 224 2.52 -15.00 -20.55
CA ARG A 224 1.49 -14.25 -19.84
C ARG A 224 2.11 -13.26 -18.89
N VAL A 225 1.53 -12.06 -18.77
CA VAL A 225 2.02 -11.04 -17.84
C VAL A 225 0.88 -10.51 -17.00
N LEU A 226 1.02 -10.65 -15.70
CA LEU A 226 0.16 -10.07 -14.66
C LEU A 226 0.93 -9.00 -13.90
N ALA A 227 0.22 -8.12 -13.21
CA ALA A 227 0.82 -7.22 -12.23
C ALA A 227 0.11 -7.36 -10.88
N ALA A 228 0.85 -7.21 -9.80
CA ALA A 228 0.30 -7.16 -8.46
C ALA A 228 0.95 -6.05 -7.65
N ALA A 229 0.13 -5.25 -6.96
CA ALA A 229 0.60 -4.18 -6.09
C ALA A 229 -0.36 -3.97 -4.92
N THR A 230 0.19 -3.65 -3.76
CA THR A 230 -0.61 -3.43 -2.56
C THR A 230 -1.47 -2.18 -2.70
N HIS A 231 -0.91 -1.07 -3.19
CA HIS A 231 -1.59 0.22 -3.19
C HIS A 231 -2.00 0.69 -4.59
N PRO A 232 -3.30 0.64 -4.94
CA PRO A 232 -3.81 1.14 -6.21
C PRO A 232 -4.03 2.65 -6.17
N VAL A 233 -2.97 3.44 -6.24
CA VAL A 233 -3.07 4.91 -6.28
C VAL A 233 -3.77 5.36 -7.56
N LEU A 234 -3.41 4.78 -8.70
CA LEU A 234 -4.04 4.89 -10.01
C LEU A 234 -4.34 6.34 -10.43
N SER A 235 -3.34 7.20 -10.29
CA SER A 235 -3.48 8.62 -10.65
C SER A 235 -3.30 8.87 -12.15
N GLY A 236 -3.84 10.00 -12.60
CA GLY A 236 -3.69 10.48 -13.98
C GLY A 236 -4.07 9.43 -15.02
N PRO A 237 -3.18 9.12 -15.99
CA PRO A 237 -3.48 8.22 -17.10
C PRO A 237 -3.34 6.73 -16.78
N ALA A 238 -3.33 6.33 -15.49
CA ALA A 238 -3.03 4.95 -15.08
C ALA A 238 -3.98 3.92 -15.72
N LEU A 239 -5.29 4.17 -15.64
CA LEU A 239 -6.29 3.26 -16.20
C LEU A 239 -6.11 3.09 -17.71
N GLU A 240 -5.98 4.19 -18.45
CA GLU A 240 -5.78 4.18 -19.90
C GLU A 240 -4.51 3.39 -20.29
N ARG A 241 -3.40 3.64 -19.58
CA ARG A 241 -2.14 2.92 -19.82
C ARG A 241 -2.25 1.42 -19.59
N ILE A 242 -2.95 1.03 -18.53
CA ILE A 242 -3.17 -0.39 -18.20
C ILE A 242 -4.04 -1.05 -19.27
N LEU A 243 -5.12 -0.42 -19.69
CA LEU A 243 -6.02 -0.96 -20.71
C LEU A 243 -5.32 -1.13 -22.07
N ASN A 244 -4.39 -0.21 -22.40
CA ASN A 244 -3.59 -0.24 -23.63
C ASN A 244 -2.26 -1.01 -23.49
N SER A 245 -2.11 -1.82 -22.44
CA SER A 245 -0.90 -2.60 -22.17
C SER A 245 -1.15 -4.10 -22.38
N PRO A 246 -0.09 -4.91 -22.49
CA PRO A 246 -0.21 -6.36 -22.58
C PRO A 246 -0.48 -7.04 -21.23
N LEU A 247 -0.75 -6.29 -20.16
CA LEU A 247 -1.17 -6.85 -18.87
C LEU A 247 -2.53 -7.52 -19.01
N GLU A 248 -2.65 -8.77 -18.62
CA GLU A 248 -3.92 -9.50 -18.66
C GLU A 248 -4.79 -9.20 -17.45
N GLU A 249 -4.19 -9.00 -16.31
CA GLU A 249 -4.88 -8.66 -15.06
C GLU A 249 -3.95 -7.86 -14.15
N VAL A 250 -4.52 -6.95 -13.36
CA VAL A 250 -3.84 -6.20 -12.31
C VAL A 250 -4.49 -6.54 -10.98
N ILE A 251 -3.72 -7.15 -10.08
CA ILE A 251 -4.19 -7.59 -8.78
C ILE A 251 -3.76 -6.53 -7.75
N VAL A 252 -4.72 -5.97 -7.04
CA VAL A 252 -4.49 -4.91 -6.04
C VAL A 252 -5.23 -5.21 -4.76
N THR A 253 -4.98 -4.43 -3.72
CA THR A 253 -5.73 -4.55 -2.46
C THR A 253 -6.72 -3.41 -2.28
N ASP A 254 -7.58 -3.53 -1.25
CA ASP A 254 -8.51 -2.48 -0.84
C ASP A 254 -7.92 -1.49 0.20
N THR A 255 -6.59 -1.32 0.22
CA THR A 255 -5.91 -0.26 1.01
C THR A 255 -6.29 1.13 0.54
N ILE A 256 -6.65 1.27 -0.74
CA ILE A 256 -7.18 2.48 -1.38
C ILE A 256 -8.45 2.07 -2.13
N PRO A 257 -9.59 2.74 -1.92
CA PRO A 257 -10.81 2.49 -2.68
C PRO A 257 -10.60 2.72 -4.18
N LEU A 258 -11.03 1.79 -5.01
CA LEU A 258 -11.02 1.97 -6.46
C LEU A 258 -12.17 2.87 -6.91
N ARG A 259 -11.91 3.70 -7.91
CA ARG A 259 -12.95 4.47 -8.60
C ARG A 259 -13.83 3.51 -9.42
N ASP A 260 -15.11 3.87 -9.58
CA ASP A 260 -16.10 3.04 -10.28
C ASP A 260 -15.66 2.67 -11.70
N GLU A 261 -15.04 3.60 -12.43
CA GLU A 261 -14.51 3.38 -13.78
C GLU A 261 -13.42 2.30 -13.83
N VAL A 262 -12.58 2.23 -12.77
CA VAL A 262 -11.53 1.22 -12.65
C VAL A 262 -12.16 -0.16 -12.40
N VAL A 263 -13.16 -0.22 -11.51
CA VAL A 263 -13.90 -1.45 -11.23
C VAL A 263 -14.64 -1.94 -12.48
N ALA A 264 -15.34 -1.04 -13.18
CA ALA A 264 -16.10 -1.34 -14.39
C ALA A 264 -15.23 -1.82 -15.56
N SER A 265 -13.93 -1.50 -15.57
CA SER A 265 -13.01 -1.92 -16.64
C SER A 265 -12.80 -3.43 -16.72
N GLY A 266 -13.10 -4.18 -15.65
CA GLY A 266 -12.90 -5.62 -15.56
C GLY A 266 -11.43 -6.09 -15.57
N ARG A 267 -10.47 -5.14 -15.60
CA ARG A 267 -9.03 -5.42 -15.64
C ARG A 267 -8.41 -5.66 -14.26
N PHE A 268 -9.12 -5.26 -13.21
CA PHE A 268 -8.60 -5.28 -11.85
C PHE A 268 -9.24 -6.37 -10.99
N ARG A 269 -8.40 -7.06 -10.22
CA ARG A 269 -8.80 -7.95 -9.14
C ARG A 269 -8.45 -7.29 -7.80
N VAL A 270 -9.46 -7.08 -6.96
CA VAL A 270 -9.26 -6.48 -5.64
C VAL A 270 -9.27 -7.55 -4.57
N LEU A 271 -8.19 -7.62 -3.79
CA LEU A 271 -8.07 -8.48 -2.62
C LEU A 271 -8.30 -7.66 -1.36
N SER A 272 -9.05 -8.20 -0.40
CA SER A 272 -9.28 -7.48 0.84
C SER A 272 -8.18 -7.76 1.86
N VAL A 273 -7.61 -6.70 2.41
CA VAL A 273 -6.65 -6.76 3.53
C VAL A 273 -7.33 -6.59 4.89
N ALA A 274 -8.66 -6.51 4.91
CA ALA A 274 -9.42 -6.25 6.11
C ALA A 274 -9.23 -7.33 7.19
N GLY A 275 -9.15 -8.60 6.81
CA GLY A 275 -8.88 -9.70 7.73
C GLY A 275 -7.50 -9.58 8.37
N LEU A 276 -6.48 -9.25 7.58
CA LEU A 276 -5.11 -9.08 8.07
C LEU A 276 -4.98 -7.89 9.03
N LEU A 277 -5.59 -6.75 8.67
CA LEU A 277 -5.63 -5.56 9.54
C LEU A 277 -6.45 -5.82 10.82
N GLY A 278 -7.58 -6.51 10.70
CA GLY A 278 -8.40 -6.90 11.86
C GLY A 278 -7.65 -7.82 12.82
N GLU A 279 -6.95 -8.83 12.30
CA GLU A 279 -6.13 -9.71 13.12
C GLU A 279 -4.97 -8.97 13.80
N ALA A 280 -4.32 -8.04 13.09
CA ALA A 280 -3.29 -7.19 13.68
C ALA A 280 -3.84 -6.33 14.83
N ILE A 281 -4.99 -5.68 14.63
CA ILE A 281 -5.67 -4.90 15.69
C ILE A 281 -5.98 -5.78 16.90
N LYS A 282 -6.55 -6.98 16.68
CA LYS A 282 -6.87 -7.93 17.74
C LYS A 282 -5.63 -8.33 18.54
N ARG A 283 -4.53 -8.65 17.88
CA ARG A 283 -3.25 -9.00 18.53
C ARG A 283 -2.66 -7.83 19.31
N ILE A 284 -2.66 -6.63 18.75
CA ILE A 284 -2.19 -5.43 19.43
C ILE A 284 -2.99 -5.21 20.72
N HIS A 285 -4.33 -5.33 20.66
CA HIS A 285 -5.21 -5.16 21.82
C HIS A 285 -4.95 -6.22 22.91
N HIS A 286 -4.65 -7.46 22.52
CA HIS A 286 -4.35 -8.55 23.46
C HIS A 286 -2.86 -8.63 23.85
N SER A 287 -2.02 -7.70 23.35
CA SER A 287 -0.55 -7.71 23.55
C SER A 287 0.12 -8.95 22.95
N ASP A 288 -0.44 -9.51 21.90
CA ASP A 288 0.10 -10.65 21.17
C ASP A 288 1.07 -10.21 20.05
N SER A 289 1.91 -11.14 19.57
CA SER A 289 2.88 -10.89 18.52
C SER A 289 2.22 -10.66 17.16
N VAL A 290 2.45 -9.49 16.55
CA VAL A 290 2.03 -9.17 15.18
C VAL A 290 2.96 -9.80 14.13
N SER A 291 4.26 -9.95 14.42
CA SER A 291 5.24 -10.48 13.47
C SER A 291 4.96 -11.94 13.06
N SER A 292 4.28 -12.72 13.90
CA SER A 292 3.87 -14.09 13.57
C SER A 292 2.81 -14.18 12.45
N LEU A 293 2.23 -13.07 12.03
CA LEU A 293 1.35 -13.00 10.86
C LEU A 293 2.12 -13.22 9.53
N PHE A 294 3.45 -13.09 9.55
CA PHE A 294 4.31 -13.13 8.37
C PHE A 294 5.39 -14.22 8.44
N ALA A 295 5.39 -15.02 9.49
CA ALA A 295 6.33 -16.12 9.72
C ALA A 295 6.16 -17.30 8.72
#